data_994490ad2e2502635fc3feba21aa2e9f
#
_entry.id   994490ad2e2502635fc3feba21aa2e9f
#
_cell.length_a   1.000
_cell.length_b   1.000
_cell.length_c   1.000
_cell.angle_alpha   90.00
_cell.angle_beta   90.00
_cell.angle_gamma   90.00
#
_symmetry.space_group_name_H-M   'P 1'
#
loop_
_entity.id
_entity.type
_entity.pdbx_description
1 polymer ?
#
loop_
_entity_poly.entity_id
_entity_poly.type
_entity_poly.pdbx_seq_one_letter_code
_entity_poly.pdbx_strand_id
1 'polypeptide(L)'
;MNKVDLRKFKGLEENPFHVQLLEEFSVKKKMEYISGDRGAQHLIIDKDGEVKGESRFFKQKVYDEEKFVKIFTTNMTNMWDMIPAATRVYSYILANMPVGSTEMYFYIKDIREYCRYKAENSVWRGINWLIENDFIAKSIKPGFYWLNPTLFFNGDRAFFVQAIIKEKGSNTKAIDDEENGLLTEG
;
A
#
# COMPACT_ATOMS: atom_id res chain seq x y z
N MET A 1 -23.62 -27.04 -8.67
CA MET A 1 -23.05 -25.75 -8.31
C MET A 1 -21.62 -25.70 -8.84
N ASN A 2 -21.32 -24.88 -9.85
CA ASN A 2 -20.02 -24.90 -10.50
C ASN A 2 -18.94 -24.45 -9.54
N LYS A 3 -17.83 -25.21 -9.48
CA LYS A 3 -16.64 -24.87 -8.69
C LYS A 3 -15.98 -23.64 -9.32
N VAL A 4 -15.69 -22.61 -8.50
CA VAL A 4 -14.97 -21.44 -8.97
C VAL A 4 -13.54 -21.82 -9.31
N ASP A 5 -13.09 -21.49 -10.52
CA ASP A 5 -11.74 -21.79 -10.98
C ASP A 5 -10.90 -20.50 -11.07
N LEU A 6 -10.00 -20.31 -10.13
CA LEU A 6 -9.06 -19.19 -10.11
C LEU A 6 -7.80 -19.44 -10.96
N ARG A 7 -7.66 -20.61 -11.63
CA ARG A 7 -6.51 -20.86 -12.53
C ARG A 7 -6.54 -20.00 -13.78
N LYS A 8 -7.71 -19.44 -14.14
CA LYS A 8 -7.84 -18.48 -15.23
C LYS A 8 -7.06 -17.18 -15.01
N PHE A 9 -6.78 -16.81 -13.74
CA PHE A 9 -5.99 -15.64 -13.43
C PHE A 9 -4.50 -16.00 -13.35
N LYS A 10 -3.69 -15.28 -14.13
CA LYS A 10 -2.24 -15.41 -14.09
C LYS A 10 -1.71 -14.86 -12.77
N GLY A 11 -0.77 -15.56 -12.13
CA GLY A 11 -0.02 -15.02 -11.00
C GLY A 11 0.99 -13.97 -11.48
N LEU A 12 1.13 -12.88 -10.71
CA LEU A 12 2.00 -11.75 -11.01
C LEU A 12 3.13 -11.69 -9.99
N GLU A 13 4.35 -11.39 -10.45
CA GLU A 13 5.54 -11.25 -9.59
C GLU A 13 5.47 -9.96 -8.77
N GLU A 14 5.01 -8.88 -9.41
CA GLU A 14 4.86 -7.57 -8.81
C GLU A 14 3.40 -7.16 -8.70
N ASN A 15 3.12 -6.20 -7.83
CA ASN A 15 1.79 -5.63 -7.69
C ASN A 15 1.43 -4.80 -8.93
N PRO A 16 0.42 -5.20 -9.74
CA PRO A 16 0.06 -4.52 -10.97
C PRO A 16 -0.50 -3.11 -10.73
N PHE A 17 -0.99 -2.83 -9.52
CA PHE A 17 -1.61 -1.55 -9.18
C PHE A 17 -0.61 -0.45 -8.81
N HIS A 18 0.70 -0.77 -8.70
CA HIS A 18 1.72 0.24 -8.38
C HIS A 18 1.87 1.30 -9.47
N VAL A 19 1.68 0.94 -10.74
CA VAL A 19 1.75 1.90 -11.86
C VAL A 19 0.61 2.92 -11.73
N GLN A 20 -0.61 2.44 -11.59
CA GLN A 20 -1.79 3.29 -11.40
C GLN A 20 -1.65 4.16 -10.15
N LEU A 21 -1.15 3.60 -9.04
CA LEU A 21 -0.89 4.36 -7.82
C LEU A 21 0.05 5.54 -8.06
N LEU A 22 1.14 5.33 -8.81
CA LEU A 22 2.12 6.38 -9.09
C LEU A 22 1.56 7.48 -10.00
N GLU A 23 0.68 7.13 -10.95
CA GLU A 23 0.01 8.08 -11.83
C GLU A 23 -1.03 8.93 -11.10
N GLU A 24 -1.84 8.31 -10.23
CA GLU A 24 -2.92 8.98 -9.51
C GLU A 24 -2.43 9.75 -8.27
N PHE A 25 -1.23 9.43 -7.77
CA PHE A 25 -0.74 9.97 -6.50
C PHE A 25 -0.12 11.36 -6.67
N SER A 26 -0.89 12.40 -6.40
CA SER A 26 -0.35 13.76 -6.28
C SER A 26 0.03 14.08 -4.84
N VAL A 27 1.31 14.30 -4.59
CA VAL A 27 1.81 14.74 -3.28
C VAL A 27 1.58 16.24 -3.14
N LYS A 28 0.63 16.65 -2.33
CA LYS A 28 0.61 18.02 -1.80
C LYS A 28 1.65 18.10 -0.67
N LYS A 29 2.82 18.64 -0.97
CA LYS A 29 3.81 18.97 0.06
C LYS A 29 3.28 20.09 0.93
N LYS A 30 2.69 19.75 2.08
CA LYS A 30 2.35 20.71 3.11
C LYS A 30 3.48 20.71 4.12
N MET A 31 4.32 21.75 4.11
CA MET A 31 5.26 22.00 5.20
C MET A 31 4.46 22.56 6.38
N GLU A 32 4.28 21.77 7.43
CA GLU A 32 3.80 22.24 8.71
C GLU A 32 4.99 22.73 9.54
N TYR A 33 5.10 24.03 9.68
CA TYR A 33 6.01 24.64 10.64
C TYR A 33 5.38 24.59 12.04
N ILE A 34 6.13 24.05 13.01
CA ILE A 34 5.64 23.84 14.39
C ILE A 34 5.69 25.13 15.22
N SER A 35 6.39 26.17 14.80
CA SER A 35 6.38 27.48 15.46
C SER A 35 5.65 28.52 14.63
N GLY A 36 4.90 29.39 15.30
CA GLY A 36 3.97 30.34 14.71
C GLY A 36 4.56 31.41 13.79
N ASP A 37 5.88 31.43 13.59
CA ASP A 37 6.54 32.32 12.65
C ASP A 37 7.14 31.51 11.49
N ARG A 38 6.68 31.83 10.27
CA ARG A 38 7.19 31.21 9.04
C ARG A 38 8.64 31.60 8.84
N GLY A 39 9.55 30.66 9.15
CA GLY A 39 10.99 30.83 8.91
C GLY A 39 11.84 31.06 10.15
N ALA A 40 11.30 31.02 11.35
CA ALA A 40 12.09 31.08 12.57
C ALA A 40 12.88 29.78 12.75
N GLN A 41 14.16 29.82 12.44
CA GLN A 41 15.13 28.80 12.86
C GLN A 41 15.48 29.09 14.32
N HIS A 42 15.19 28.15 15.21
CA HIS A 42 15.66 28.22 16.59
C HIS A 42 17.09 27.72 16.65
N LEU A 43 18.02 28.65 16.73
CA LEU A 43 19.44 28.36 16.92
C LEU A 43 19.72 28.14 18.40
N ILE A 44 20.46 27.09 18.73
CA ILE A 44 21.01 26.89 20.07
C ILE A 44 22.31 27.68 20.13
N ILE A 45 22.33 28.77 20.89
CA ILE A 45 23.47 29.65 21.07
C ILE A 45 24.06 29.39 22.47
N ASP A 46 25.37 29.29 22.58
CA ASP A 46 26.02 29.16 23.87
C ASP A 46 26.19 30.52 24.55
N LYS A 47 26.85 30.53 25.75
CA LYS A 47 27.05 31.74 26.52
C LYS A 47 27.96 32.77 25.84
N ASP A 48 28.71 32.32 24.84
CA ASP A 48 29.68 33.13 24.08
C ASP A 48 29.10 33.60 22.75
N GLY A 49 27.82 33.26 22.46
CA GLY A 49 27.08 33.67 21.26
C GLY A 49 27.33 32.79 20.03
N GLU A 50 28.05 31.66 20.20
CA GLU A 50 28.29 30.72 19.10
C GLU A 50 27.10 29.77 18.86
N VAL A 51 26.76 29.54 17.59
CA VAL A 51 25.71 28.61 17.21
C VAL A 51 26.23 27.18 17.37
N LYS A 52 25.69 26.44 18.33
CA LYS A 52 26.04 25.03 18.59
C LYS A 52 25.15 24.00 17.93
N GLY A 53 24.02 24.46 17.35
CA GLY A 53 23.12 23.55 16.65
C GLY A 53 21.77 24.17 16.33
N GLU A 54 20.97 23.43 15.57
CA GLU A 54 19.58 23.76 15.29
C GLU A 54 18.67 22.90 16.19
N SER A 55 17.75 23.52 16.91
CA SER A 55 16.74 22.76 17.64
C SER A 55 15.57 22.47 16.74
N ARG A 56 15.24 21.19 16.57
CA ARG A 56 14.02 20.75 15.91
C ARG A 56 13.03 20.30 16.97
N PHE A 57 11.91 21.02 17.06
CA PHE A 57 10.83 20.60 17.93
C PHE A 57 10.01 19.50 17.26
N PHE A 58 9.98 18.32 17.86
CA PHE A 58 9.13 17.23 17.42
C PHE A 58 7.78 17.34 18.14
N LYS A 59 6.70 17.41 17.39
CA LYS A 59 5.37 17.27 17.97
C LYS A 59 5.12 15.79 18.22
N GLN A 60 4.91 15.42 19.48
CA GLN A 60 4.47 14.07 19.82
C GLN A 60 3.10 13.85 19.19
N LYS A 61 3.02 12.92 18.23
CA LYS A 61 1.77 12.56 17.59
C LYS A 61 1.12 11.48 18.44
N VAL A 62 -0.03 11.80 19.02
CA VAL A 62 -0.87 10.80 19.69
C VAL A 62 -1.54 9.97 18.59
N TYR A 63 -1.37 8.66 18.66
CA TYR A 63 -2.01 7.70 17.76
C TYR A 63 -3.20 7.07 18.45
N ASP A 64 -4.25 6.83 17.69
CA ASP A 64 -5.34 5.98 18.11
C ASP A 64 -4.82 4.53 18.21
N GLU A 65 -5.15 3.84 19.30
CA GLU A 65 -4.79 2.42 19.49
C GLU A 65 -5.66 1.50 18.64
N GLU A 66 -6.79 2.00 18.13
CA GLU A 66 -7.66 1.22 17.26
C GLU A 66 -7.05 1.03 15.88
N LYS A 67 -7.23 -0.18 15.34
CA LYS A 67 -6.82 -0.49 13.96
C LYS A 67 -7.71 0.25 12.99
N PHE A 68 -7.12 1.03 12.10
CA PHE A 68 -7.84 1.71 11.04
C PHE A 68 -7.24 1.40 9.67
N VAL A 69 -8.09 1.42 8.64
CA VAL A 69 -7.70 1.31 7.24
C VAL A 69 -8.25 2.52 6.50
N LYS A 70 -7.43 3.12 5.64
CA LYS A 70 -7.87 4.20 4.76
C LYS A 70 -8.55 3.61 3.53
N ILE A 71 -9.79 4.04 3.28
CA ILE A 71 -10.52 3.77 2.04
C ILE A 71 -10.59 5.09 1.28
N PHE A 72 -10.22 5.08 0.00
CA PHE A 72 -10.16 6.30 -0.80
C PHE A 72 -11.51 6.53 -1.50
N THR A 73 -12.16 7.63 -1.14
CA THR A 73 -13.52 7.95 -1.58
C THR A 73 -13.67 8.13 -3.09
N THR A 74 -12.59 8.48 -3.79
CA THR A 74 -12.57 8.61 -5.25
C THR A 74 -13.01 7.33 -5.96
N ASN A 75 -12.79 6.17 -5.33
CA ASN A 75 -13.05 4.86 -5.91
C ASN A 75 -14.19 4.10 -5.20
N MET A 76 -14.98 4.79 -4.36
CA MET A 76 -16.08 4.12 -3.61
C MET A 76 -17.20 3.60 -4.52
N THR A 77 -17.39 4.19 -5.70
CA THR A 77 -18.39 3.73 -6.66
C THR A 77 -18.15 2.28 -7.11
N ASN A 78 -16.90 1.83 -7.14
CA ASN A 78 -16.54 0.45 -7.47
C ASN A 78 -17.08 -0.58 -6.46
N MET A 79 -17.54 -0.11 -5.29
CA MET A 79 -18.10 -0.98 -4.25
C MET A 79 -19.60 -1.21 -4.41
N TRP A 80 -20.31 -0.41 -5.21
CA TRP A 80 -21.78 -0.46 -5.28
C TRP A 80 -22.31 -1.76 -5.90
N ASP A 81 -21.58 -2.32 -6.86
CA ASP A 81 -21.95 -3.57 -7.54
C ASP A 81 -21.39 -4.81 -6.87
N MET A 82 -20.81 -4.63 -5.66
CA MET A 82 -20.15 -5.71 -4.93
C MET A 82 -21.17 -6.78 -4.49
N ILE A 83 -20.97 -8.01 -4.94
CA ILE A 83 -21.81 -9.14 -4.52
C ILE A 83 -21.60 -9.44 -3.01
N PRO A 84 -22.59 -9.99 -2.31
CA PRO A 84 -22.48 -10.27 -0.86
C PRO A 84 -21.26 -11.12 -0.48
N ALA A 85 -20.84 -12.03 -1.34
CA ALA A 85 -19.65 -12.84 -1.13
C ALA A 85 -18.37 -12.01 -1.16
N ALA A 86 -18.27 -11.08 -2.11
CA ALA A 86 -17.13 -10.16 -2.23
C ALA A 86 -17.09 -9.18 -1.06
N THR A 87 -18.24 -8.61 -0.67
CA THR A 87 -18.33 -7.70 0.47
C THR A 87 -17.78 -8.31 1.76
N ARG A 88 -18.12 -9.58 2.05
CA ARG A 88 -17.65 -10.27 3.25
C ARG A 88 -16.15 -10.58 3.19
N VAL A 89 -15.64 -11.03 2.03
CA VAL A 89 -14.20 -11.26 1.84
C VAL A 89 -13.45 -9.94 1.93
N TYR A 90 -13.97 -8.87 1.34
CA TYR A 90 -13.39 -7.54 1.43
C TYR A 90 -13.32 -7.03 2.88
N SER A 91 -14.39 -7.24 3.67
CA SER A 91 -14.38 -6.92 5.11
C SER A 91 -13.28 -7.67 5.86
N TYR A 92 -13.04 -8.95 5.53
CA TYR A 92 -11.93 -9.71 6.08
C TYR A 92 -10.58 -9.10 5.72
N ILE A 93 -10.40 -8.70 4.46
CA ILE A 93 -9.16 -8.05 3.99
C ILE A 93 -8.91 -6.78 4.80
N LEU A 94 -9.91 -5.89 4.93
CA LEU A 94 -9.77 -4.65 5.68
C LEU A 94 -9.41 -4.89 7.16
N ALA A 95 -10.00 -5.92 7.78
CA ALA A 95 -9.74 -6.25 9.18
C ALA A 95 -8.35 -6.85 9.45
N ASN A 96 -7.74 -7.48 8.43
CA ASN A 96 -6.53 -8.29 8.61
C ASN A 96 -5.36 -7.85 7.71
N MET A 97 -5.53 -6.79 6.90
CA MET A 97 -4.44 -6.36 6.01
C MET A 97 -3.23 -5.85 6.80
N PRO A 98 -2.03 -6.21 6.35
CA PRO A 98 -0.80 -5.79 7.02
C PRO A 98 -0.57 -4.28 6.88
N VAL A 99 0.11 -3.70 7.87
CA VAL A 99 0.49 -2.29 7.85
C VAL A 99 1.66 -2.08 6.87
N GLY A 100 1.51 -1.08 5.99
CA GLY A 100 2.59 -0.68 5.07
C GLY A 100 2.90 -1.70 3.96
N SER A 101 2.06 -2.72 3.77
CA SER A 101 2.24 -3.73 2.72
C SER A 101 1.01 -3.82 1.82
N THR A 102 1.25 -4.17 0.58
CA THR A 102 0.21 -4.46 -0.41
C THR A 102 0.16 -5.94 -0.81
N GLU A 103 0.93 -6.80 -0.14
CA GLU A 103 0.86 -8.25 -0.32
C GLU A 103 0.24 -8.89 0.92
N MET A 104 -0.74 -9.79 0.75
CA MET A 104 -1.43 -10.47 1.83
C MET A 104 -1.64 -11.94 1.52
N TYR A 105 -1.39 -12.80 2.53
CA TYR A 105 -1.71 -14.22 2.44
C TYR A 105 -3.17 -14.49 2.79
N PHE A 106 -3.88 -15.25 1.95
CA PHE A 106 -5.27 -15.62 2.15
C PHE A 106 -5.39 -17.04 2.68
N TYR A 107 -5.62 -17.16 3.97
CA TYR A 107 -5.91 -18.45 4.59
C TYR A 107 -7.41 -18.74 4.46
N ILE A 108 -7.79 -19.56 3.50
CA ILE A 108 -9.20 -19.77 3.08
C ILE A 108 -10.10 -20.21 4.25
N LYS A 109 -9.55 -21.02 5.17
CA LYS A 109 -10.28 -21.47 6.36
C LYS A 109 -10.66 -20.28 7.26
N ASP A 110 -9.72 -19.38 7.51
CA ASP A 110 -9.96 -18.22 8.38
C ASP A 110 -10.95 -17.25 7.72
N ILE A 111 -10.82 -17.02 6.41
CA ILE A 111 -11.77 -16.21 5.65
C ILE A 111 -13.17 -16.81 5.72
N ARG A 112 -13.28 -18.13 5.57
CA ARG A 112 -14.57 -18.83 5.66
C ARG A 112 -15.20 -18.66 7.04
N GLU A 113 -14.42 -18.82 8.10
CA GLU A 113 -14.88 -18.66 9.48
C GLU A 113 -15.30 -17.22 9.78
N TYR A 114 -14.47 -16.24 9.43
CA TYR A 114 -14.79 -14.82 9.56
C TYR A 114 -16.08 -14.44 8.83
N CYS A 115 -16.20 -14.88 7.58
CA CYS A 115 -17.38 -14.62 6.75
C CYS A 115 -18.63 -15.43 7.15
N ARG A 116 -18.50 -16.38 8.09
CA ARG A 116 -19.56 -17.31 8.53
C ARG A 116 -20.14 -18.12 7.38
N TYR A 117 -19.28 -18.59 6.48
CA TYR A 117 -19.69 -19.47 5.37
C TYR A 117 -19.57 -20.94 5.76
N LYS A 118 -20.55 -21.75 5.33
CA LYS A 118 -20.52 -23.21 5.48
C LYS A 118 -19.55 -23.89 4.50
N ALA A 119 -19.41 -23.32 3.31
CA ALA A 119 -18.61 -23.87 2.23
C ALA A 119 -17.58 -22.86 1.71
N GLU A 120 -16.39 -23.33 1.38
CA GLU A 120 -15.29 -22.54 0.82
C GLU A 120 -15.63 -21.95 -0.56
N ASN A 121 -16.53 -22.59 -1.32
CA ASN A 121 -16.92 -22.08 -2.63
C ASN A 121 -17.49 -20.65 -2.58
N SER A 122 -18.12 -20.27 -1.47
CA SER A 122 -18.60 -18.88 -1.28
C SER A 122 -17.46 -17.90 -1.11
N VAL A 123 -16.37 -18.32 -0.44
CA VAL A 123 -15.12 -17.53 -0.32
C VAL A 123 -14.50 -17.36 -1.69
N TRP A 124 -14.35 -18.43 -2.44
CA TRP A 124 -13.77 -18.41 -3.80
C TRP A 124 -14.56 -17.51 -4.76
N ARG A 125 -15.89 -17.51 -4.65
CA ARG A 125 -16.74 -16.57 -5.42
C ARG A 125 -16.45 -15.12 -5.07
N GLY A 126 -16.26 -14.81 -3.80
CA GLY A 126 -15.90 -13.47 -3.34
C GLY A 126 -14.52 -13.06 -3.87
N ILE A 127 -13.51 -13.92 -3.73
CA ILE A 127 -12.16 -13.69 -4.24
C ILE A 127 -12.17 -13.49 -5.76
N ASN A 128 -12.88 -14.35 -6.51
CA ASN A 128 -12.99 -14.24 -7.96
C ASN A 128 -13.54 -12.86 -8.37
N TRP A 129 -14.62 -12.43 -7.72
CA TRP A 129 -15.22 -11.13 -8.01
C TRP A 129 -14.25 -9.98 -7.71
N LEU A 130 -13.53 -10.05 -6.59
CA LEU A 130 -12.55 -9.02 -6.21
C LEU A 130 -11.38 -8.94 -7.20
N ILE A 131 -10.96 -10.07 -7.79
CA ILE A 131 -9.93 -10.07 -8.85
C ILE A 131 -10.49 -9.48 -10.15
N GLU A 132 -11.70 -9.89 -10.57
CA GLU A 132 -12.35 -9.40 -11.80
C GLU A 132 -12.64 -7.91 -11.79
N ASN A 133 -12.72 -7.29 -10.61
CA ASN A 133 -13.00 -5.86 -10.44
C ASN A 133 -11.80 -5.07 -9.88
N ASP A 134 -10.59 -5.59 -10.02
CA ASP A 134 -9.32 -4.92 -9.70
C ASP A 134 -9.16 -4.47 -8.22
N PHE A 135 -9.85 -5.11 -7.29
CA PHE A 135 -9.61 -4.91 -5.87
C PHE A 135 -8.35 -5.60 -5.38
N ILE A 136 -8.09 -6.77 -5.95
CA ILE A 136 -6.92 -7.59 -5.66
C ILE A 136 -6.42 -8.26 -6.94
N ALA A 137 -5.15 -8.68 -6.94
CA ALA A 137 -4.60 -9.50 -8.01
C ALA A 137 -3.91 -10.73 -7.43
N LYS A 138 -3.80 -11.79 -8.21
CA LYS A 138 -3.14 -13.02 -7.77
C LYS A 138 -1.63 -12.86 -7.85
N SER A 139 -0.91 -13.18 -6.75
CA SER A 139 0.55 -13.26 -6.76
C SER A 139 1.02 -14.57 -7.39
N ILE A 140 2.25 -14.60 -7.89
CA ILE A 140 2.93 -15.84 -8.31
C ILE A 140 3.15 -16.77 -7.12
N LYS A 141 3.27 -16.22 -5.91
CA LYS A 141 3.42 -16.99 -4.66
C LYS A 141 2.09 -17.65 -4.30
N PRO A 142 2.04 -18.97 -4.06
CA PRO A 142 0.82 -19.66 -3.72
C PRO A 142 0.14 -19.09 -2.47
N GLY A 143 -1.16 -18.77 -2.58
CA GLY A 143 -1.95 -18.23 -1.47
C GLY A 143 -1.78 -16.74 -1.20
N PHE A 144 -0.85 -16.05 -1.87
CA PHE A 144 -0.67 -14.62 -1.76
C PHE A 144 -1.44 -13.86 -2.82
N TYR A 145 -1.90 -12.68 -2.43
CA TYR A 145 -2.62 -11.74 -3.29
C TYR A 145 -2.07 -10.33 -3.12
N TRP A 146 -1.99 -9.61 -4.22
CA TRP A 146 -1.70 -8.19 -4.26
C TRP A 146 -2.96 -7.39 -3.97
N LEU A 147 -2.89 -6.49 -3.03
CA LEU A 147 -3.97 -5.57 -2.68
C LEU A 147 -3.84 -4.29 -3.50
N ASN A 148 -4.95 -3.69 -3.90
CA ASN A 148 -4.95 -2.46 -4.67
C ASN A 148 -4.83 -1.22 -3.76
N PRO A 149 -3.65 -0.57 -3.69
CA PRO A 149 -3.43 0.57 -2.79
C PRO A 149 -4.08 1.88 -3.30
N THR A 150 -4.67 1.89 -4.49
CA THR A 150 -5.47 3.03 -4.96
C THR A 150 -6.87 3.03 -4.35
N LEU A 151 -7.38 1.85 -3.95
CA LEU A 151 -8.69 1.70 -3.34
C LEU A 151 -8.65 1.76 -1.80
N PHE A 152 -7.69 1.08 -1.20
CA PHE A 152 -7.55 1.00 0.25
C PHE A 152 -6.09 0.72 0.66
N PHE A 153 -5.68 1.24 1.82
CA PHE A 153 -4.33 1.08 2.33
C PHE A 153 -4.29 1.19 3.86
N ASN A 154 -3.49 0.34 4.49
CA ASN A 154 -3.23 0.39 5.93
C ASN A 154 -1.84 0.99 6.18
N GLY A 155 -1.79 2.20 6.74
CA GLY A 155 -0.55 2.90 7.02
C GLY A 155 -0.39 4.24 6.29
N ASP A 156 0.88 4.68 6.16
CA ASP A 156 1.23 5.92 5.45
C ASP A 156 1.48 5.63 3.96
N ARG A 157 0.47 5.88 3.12
CA ARG A 157 0.56 5.70 1.67
C ARG A 157 1.59 6.61 1.01
N ALA A 158 1.80 7.82 1.55
CA ALA A 158 2.77 8.75 0.99
C ALA A 158 4.20 8.23 1.18
N PHE A 159 4.50 7.69 2.36
CA PHE A 159 5.78 7.04 2.63
C PHE A 159 5.98 5.79 1.76
N PHE A 160 4.94 4.97 1.61
CA PHE A 160 4.96 3.78 0.76
C PHE A 160 5.27 4.11 -0.71
N VAL A 161 4.61 5.13 -1.27
CA VAL A 161 4.86 5.60 -2.64
C VAL A 161 6.30 6.09 -2.82
N GLN A 162 6.83 6.83 -1.83
CA GLN A 162 8.23 7.28 -1.87
C GLN A 162 9.22 6.10 -1.86
N ALA A 163 8.91 5.03 -1.14
CA ALA A 163 9.73 3.81 -1.12
C ALA A 163 9.76 3.15 -2.50
N ILE A 164 8.60 2.98 -3.16
CA ILE A 164 8.52 2.42 -4.53
C ILE A 164 9.33 3.26 -5.53
N ILE A 165 9.23 4.59 -5.46
CA ILE A 165 9.98 5.48 -6.35
C ILE A 165 11.49 5.31 -6.16
N LYS A 166 11.94 5.17 -4.91
CA LYS A 166 13.37 4.96 -4.61
C LYS A 166 13.88 3.63 -5.12
N GLU A 167 13.11 2.54 -4.95
CA GLU A 167 13.50 1.22 -5.47
C GLU A 167 13.64 1.23 -6.99
N LYS A 168 12.65 1.79 -7.69
CA LYS A 168 12.70 1.90 -9.16
C LYS A 168 13.86 2.78 -9.64
N GLY A 169 14.13 3.90 -8.96
CA GLY A 169 15.24 4.79 -9.29
C GLY A 169 16.63 4.18 -9.01
N SER A 170 16.75 3.30 -8.03
CA SER A 170 18.00 2.56 -7.75
C SER A 170 18.25 1.49 -8.82
N ASN A 171 17.21 0.78 -9.25
CA ASN A 171 17.32 -0.24 -10.30
C ASN A 171 17.69 0.37 -11.65
N THR A 172 17.18 1.56 -11.98
CA THR A 172 17.54 2.25 -13.23
C THR A 172 19.03 2.64 -13.26
N LYS A 173 19.56 3.15 -12.13
CA LYS A 173 20.99 3.48 -12.04
C LYS A 173 21.91 2.27 -12.14
N ALA A 174 21.49 1.13 -11.56
CA ALA A 174 22.28 -0.11 -11.63
C ALA A 174 22.36 -0.65 -13.07
N ILE A 175 21.29 -0.51 -13.86
CA ILE A 175 21.26 -0.94 -15.27
C ILE A 175 22.15 -0.01 -16.13
N ASP A 176 22.08 1.31 -15.91
CA ASP A 176 22.90 2.29 -16.65
C ASP A 176 24.39 2.11 -16.34
N ASP A 177 24.76 1.72 -15.11
CA ASP A 177 26.15 1.44 -14.73
C ASP A 177 26.67 0.12 -15.35
N GLU A 178 25.84 -0.91 -15.51
CA GLU A 178 26.19 -2.16 -16.19
C GLU A 178 26.35 -1.97 -17.70
N GLU A 179 25.47 -1.21 -18.36
CA GLU A 179 25.61 -0.91 -19.81
C GLU A 179 26.85 -0.05 -20.10
N ASN A 180 27.18 0.93 -19.26
CA ASN A 180 28.37 1.73 -19.41
C ASN A 180 29.68 0.97 -19.09
N GLY A 181 29.64 -0.02 -18.22
CA GLY A 181 30.78 -0.89 -17.90
C GLY A 181 31.20 -1.81 -19.05
N LEU A 182 30.25 -2.21 -19.89
CA LEU A 182 30.50 -3.09 -21.05
C LEU A 182 31.12 -2.36 -22.30
N LEU A 183 31.10 -1.04 -22.33
CA LEU A 183 31.62 -0.24 -23.44
C LEU A 183 33.07 0.23 -23.26
N THR A 184 33.71 -0.11 -22.14
CA THR A 184 35.11 0.35 -21.84
C THR A 184 36.18 -0.75 -21.96
N GLU A 185 35.82 -1.99 -22.33
CA GLU A 185 36.76 -3.06 -22.63
C GLU A 185 36.70 -3.42 -24.13
N GLY A 186 37.29 -2.58 -24.97
CA GLY A 186 37.44 -2.80 -26.38
C GLY A 186 38.63 -2.05 -26.92
#